data_3ab38db04ec57c9033db6a944b0216b9
#
_entry.id   3ab38db04ec57c9033db6a944b0216b9
#
_cell.length_a   1.000
_cell.length_b   1.000
_cell.length_c   1.000
_cell.angle_alpha   90.00
_cell.angle_beta   90.00
_cell.angle_gamma   90.00
#
_symmetry.space_group_name_H-M   'P 1'
#
loop_
_entity.id
_entity.type
_entity.pdbx_description
1 polymer ?
#
loop_
_entity_poly.entity_id
_entity_poly.type
_entity_poly.pdbx_seq_one_letter_code
_entity_poly.pdbx_strand_id
1 'polypeptide(L)'
;EGEYERAKTNLLRQLEMAKDNASTRQNAELVNPLMINFLFGYPYMDPAYEYEVAQGYINMLPLAQVNQMLPQVLNFSKNAVVIYKAPEKEGLVHPTDAQLAEVISAVAAAEIEAPAQEEVMEPLVDAAALAGSPVKKEYAGQFGSTVWELKNGIKVVVKPTDFNKEEVLFNISNFGGRSLIATEDLPSFEDNVFMLYNSSAGISKFPQSTLQKMLTGKMVSVGPFIDSYTQGVDGMCSPKDFETLLQMAYLYYTAPRFVEEEFAASMNQLKAVVPNLVSQPNFKLQTELVKVIYGNNPRRFVISPEMLEKVSVPTIERVYKSLFSNAAGSVVRIVGNVNFEEIKPLVEKYIGSIPTGKKAPKWVDTKEELVKGHIHHHFDTQMTTPKSTVALIASADVKNTLENTVLASAVNYILDLIYTETIREEEGGTYGVSSFGSIAELPKNQYVLQIAFD
;
A
#
# COMPACT_ATOMS: atom_id res chain seq x y z
N GLU A 1 26.49 -1.22 -15.36
CA GLU A 1 26.08 -2.50 -16.00
C GLU A 1 24.96 -3.17 -15.24
N GLY A 2 25.08 -3.36 -13.93
CA GLY A 2 24.03 -4.02 -13.11
C GLY A 2 22.66 -3.32 -13.15
N GLU A 3 22.61 -1.99 -13.22
CA GLU A 3 21.34 -1.24 -13.37
C GLU A 3 20.68 -1.52 -14.71
N TYR A 4 21.49 -1.59 -15.78
CA TYR A 4 21.02 -1.90 -17.11
C TYR A 4 20.43 -3.32 -17.18
N GLU A 5 21.13 -4.32 -16.64
CA GLU A 5 20.65 -5.70 -16.64
C GLU A 5 19.38 -5.86 -15.78
N ARG A 6 19.27 -5.15 -14.64
CA ARG A 6 18.04 -5.11 -13.85
C ARG A 6 16.88 -4.47 -14.62
N ALA A 7 17.12 -3.36 -15.31
CA ALA A 7 16.09 -2.70 -16.12
C ALA A 7 15.58 -3.63 -17.25
N LYS A 8 16.47 -4.32 -17.94
CA LYS A 8 16.12 -5.35 -18.95
C LYS A 8 15.27 -6.46 -18.35
N THR A 9 15.72 -7.02 -17.24
CA THR A 9 15.04 -8.12 -16.56
C THR A 9 13.63 -7.72 -16.15
N ASN A 10 13.46 -6.55 -15.52
CA ASN A 10 12.17 -6.05 -15.10
C ASN A 10 11.23 -5.79 -16.29
N LEU A 11 11.72 -5.16 -17.34
CA LEU A 11 10.92 -4.88 -18.54
C LEU A 11 10.46 -6.16 -19.22
N LEU A 12 11.35 -7.12 -19.43
CA LEU A 12 11.01 -8.42 -20.02
C LEU A 12 10.00 -9.18 -19.14
N ARG A 13 10.14 -9.11 -17.82
CA ARG A 13 9.19 -9.75 -16.91
C ARG A 13 7.79 -9.14 -16.98
N GLN A 14 7.69 -7.81 -17.08
CA GLN A 14 6.40 -7.13 -17.25
C GLN A 14 5.71 -7.55 -18.56
N LEU A 15 6.45 -7.61 -19.66
CA LEU A 15 5.92 -8.02 -20.96
C LEU A 15 5.55 -9.52 -20.98
N GLU A 16 6.32 -10.37 -20.30
CA GLU A 16 5.98 -11.79 -20.11
C GLU A 16 4.64 -11.93 -19.40
N MET A 17 4.41 -11.20 -18.31
CA MET A 17 3.15 -11.21 -17.59
C MET A 17 1.98 -10.72 -18.45
N ALA A 18 2.17 -9.66 -19.22
CA ALA A 18 1.14 -9.16 -20.13
C ALA A 18 0.75 -10.22 -21.19
N LYS A 19 1.75 -10.96 -21.70
CA LYS A 19 1.54 -12.11 -22.59
C LYS A 19 0.76 -13.23 -21.89
N ASP A 20 1.19 -13.64 -20.70
CA ASP A 20 0.61 -14.77 -19.99
C ASP A 20 -0.85 -14.49 -19.53
N ASN A 21 -1.12 -13.21 -19.17
CA ASN A 21 -2.47 -12.72 -18.82
C ASN A 21 -3.36 -12.37 -20.03
N ALA A 22 -2.86 -12.45 -21.25
CA ALA A 22 -3.60 -11.97 -22.43
C ALA A 22 -5.04 -12.51 -22.55
N SER A 23 -5.29 -13.75 -22.15
CA SER A 23 -6.60 -14.39 -22.21
C SER A 23 -7.53 -14.06 -21.03
N THR A 24 -7.02 -13.47 -19.96
CA THR A 24 -7.79 -13.13 -18.74
C THR A 24 -7.91 -11.61 -18.53
N ARG A 25 -7.43 -10.79 -19.50
CA ARG A 25 -7.54 -9.32 -19.44
C ARG A 25 -8.99 -8.86 -19.37
N GLN A 26 -9.23 -7.89 -18.52
CA GLN A 26 -10.52 -7.21 -18.42
C GLN A 26 -10.66 -6.12 -19.49
N ASN A 27 -11.91 -5.79 -19.84
CA ASN A 27 -12.19 -4.73 -20.83
C ASN A 27 -11.54 -3.40 -20.46
N ALA A 28 -11.48 -3.05 -19.18
CA ALA A 28 -10.84 -1.82 -18.72
C ALA A 28 -9.34 -1.73 -19.08
N GLU A 29 -8.64 -2.86 -19.08
CA GLU A 29 -7.23 -2.94 -19.47
C GLU A 29 -7.02 -2.76 -20.98
N LEU A 30 -8.05 -3.02 -21.80
CA LEU A 30 -7.99 -2.83 -23.24
C LEU A 30 -8.30 -1.39 -23.67
N VAL A 31 -9.07 -0.65 -22.89
CA VAL A 31 -9.53 0.70 -23.25
C VAL A 31 -8.36 1.65 -23.43
N ASN A 32 -7.42 1.69 -22.50
CA ASN A 32 -6.33 2.64 -22.52
C ASN A 32 -5.37 2.44 -23.71
N PRO A 33 -4.87 1.23 -24.01
CA PRO A 33 -4.05 1.00 -25.20
C PRO A 33 -4.76 1.33 -26.53
N LEU A 34 -6.06 1.00 -26.62
CA LEU A 34 -6.86 1.32 -27.81
C LEU A 34 -7.10 2.83 -27.97
N MET A 35 -7.31 3.54 -26.85
CA MET A 35 -7.41 4.99 -26.85
C MET A 35 -6.09 5.65 -27.28
N ILE A 36 -4.95 5.17 -26.80
CA ILE A 36 -3.63 5.66 -27.17
C ILE A 36 -3.36 5.39 -28.67
N ASN A 37 -3.72 4.21 -29.16
CA ASN A 37 -3.65 3.90 -30.60
C ASN A 37 -4.49 4.90 -31.42
N PHE A 38 -5.73 5.16 -31.01
CA PHE A 38 -6.64 6.06 -31.71
C PHE A 38 -6.16 7.53 -31.69
N LEU A 39 -5.74 8.03 -30.54
CA LEU A 39 -5.35 9.43 -30.37
C LEU A 39 -3.96 9.76 -30.94
N PHE A 40 -3.02 8.86 -30.82
CA PHE A 40 -1.60 9.13 -31.12
C PHE A 40 -1.04 8.28 -32.26
N GLY A 41 -1.82 7.33 -32.80
CA GLY A 41 -1.38 6.44 -33.88
C GLY A 41 -0.33 5.43 -33.44
N TYR A 42 -0.12 5.21 -32.14
CA TYR A 42 0.80 4.18 -31.68
C TYR A 42 0.24 2.79 -31.98
N PRO A 43 1.10 1.86 -32.46
CA PRO A 43 0.63 0.53 -32.79
C PRO A 43 0.10 -0.20 -31.56
N TYR A 44 -1.08 -0.80 -31.72
CA TYR A 44 -1.59 -1.77 -30.75
C TYR A 44 -1.16 -3.17 -31.20
N MET A 45 -0.41 -3.85 -30.37
CA MET A 45 0.13 -5.17 -30.67
C MET A 45 -0.49 -6.24 -29.75
N ASP A 46 -0.54 -7.46 -30.26
CA ASP A 46 -0.82 -8.61 -29.42
C ASP A 46 0.30 -8.78 -28.39
N PRO A 47 0.00 -9.00 -27.10
CA PRO A 47 1.03 -9.10 -26.07
C PRO A 47 2.09 -10.18 -26.28
N ALA A 48 1.73 -11.29 -26.92
CA ALA A 48 2.72 -12.33 -27.23
C ALA A 48 3.71 -11.84 -28.31
N TYR A 49 3.20 -11.15 -29.31
CA TYR A 49 4.06 -10.55 -30.35
C TYR A 49 4.90 -9.40 -29.78
N GLU A 50 4.30 -8.55 -28.93
CA GLU A 50 5.03 -7.46 -28.26
C GLU A 50 6.18 -7.99 -27.41
N TYR A 51 5.94 -9.06 -26.64
CA TYR A 51 6.98 -9.72 -25.85
C TYR A 51 8.12 -10.26 -26.73
N GLU A 52 7.80 -10.96 -27.83
CA GLU A 52 8.78 -11.54 -28.76
C GLU A 52 9.65 -10.45 -29.40
N VAL A 53 9.02 -9.39 -29.89
CA VAL A 53 9.71 -8.25 -30.52
C VAL A 53 10.61 -7.55 -29.51
N ALA A 54 10.06 -7.23 -28.30
CA ALA A 54 10.83 -6.58 -27.26
C ALA A 54 12.02 -7.42 -26.78
N GLN A 55 11.82 -8.74 -26.60
CA GLN A 55 12.89 -9.66 -26.24
C GLN A 55 14.03 -9.64 -27.28
N GLY A 56 13.68 -9.66 -28.57
CA GLY A 56 14.65 -9.57 -29.65
C GLY A 56 15.47 -8.27 -29.61
N TYR A 57 14.79 -7.12 -29.51
CA TYR A 57 15.44 -5.81 -29.48
C TYR A 57 16.26 -5.57 -28.21
N ILE A 58 15.71 -5.89 -27.03
CA ILE A 58 16.38 -5.67 -25.74
C ILE A 58 17.66 -6.50 -25.63
N ASN A 59 17.64 -7.75 -26.13
CA ASN A 59 18.82 -8.61 -26.10
C ASN A 59 19.91 -8.16 -27.09
N MET A 60 19.53 -7.45 -28.14
CA MET A 60 20.50 -6.89 -29.11
C MET A 60 21.01 -5.49 -28.76
N LEU A 61 20.38 -4.81 -27.78
CA LEU A 61 20.75 -3.45 -27.41
C LEU A 61 21.95 -3.46 -26.45
N PRO A 62 23.14 -3.03 -26.81
CA PRO A 62 24.27 -3.00 -25.91
C PRO A 62 24.23 -1.76 -25.00
N LEU A 63 24.74 -1.88 -23.77
CA LEU A 63 24.83 -0.75 -22.83
C LEU A 63 25.54 0.47 -23.43
N ALA A 64 26.58 0.25 -24.22
CA ALA A 64 27.32 1.33 -24.90
C ALA A 64 26.40 2.19 -25.80
N GLN A 65 25.45 1.58 -26.49
CA GLN A 65 24.49 2.31 -27.32
C GLN A 65 23.49 3.10 -26.46
N VAL A 66 23.02 2.53 -25.35
CA VAL A 66 22.15 3.26 -24.38
C VAL A 66 22.88 4.49 -23.85
N ASN A 67 24.13 4.33 -23.42
CA ASN A 67 24.95 5.44 -22.94
C ASN A 67 25.21 6.52 -24.01
N GLN A 68 25.28 6.16 -25.29
CA GLN A 68 25.39 7.14 -26.39
C GLN A 68 24.08 7.91 -26.64
N MET A 69 22.92 7.30 -26.34
CA MET A 69 21.63 7.97 -26.51
C MET A 69 21.34 8.96 -25.37
N LEU A 70 21.77 8.68 -24.15
CA LEU A 70 21.48 9.51 -22.98
C LEU A 70 21.80 10.99 -23.15
N PRO A 71 22.98 11.42 -23.66
CA PRO A 71 23.28 12.84 -23.89
C PRO A 71 22.43 13.50 -24.98
N GLN A 72 21.80 12.71 -25.85
CA GLN A 72 20.88 13.24 -26.87
C GLN A 72 19.50 13.52 -26.30
N VAL A 73 19.05 12.72 -25.33
CA VAL A 73 17.75 12.86 -24.65
C VAL A 73 17.84 13.82 -23.45
N LEU A 74 18.93 13.74 -22.69
CA LEU A 74 19.19 14.55 -21.49
C LEU A 74 20.25 15.61 -21.77
N ASN A 75 19.93 16.60 -22.62
CA ASN A 75 20.84 17.68 -22.95
C ASN A 75 20.38 19.00 -22.31
N PHE A 76 20.93 19.32 -21.14
CA PHE A 76 20.62 20.55 -20.42
C PHE A 76 21.23 21.84 -21.02
N SER A 77 22.05 21.70 -22.07
CA SER A 77 22.63 22.87 -22.76
C SER A 77 21.80 23.37 -23.95
N LYS A 78 20.80 22.59 -24.41
CA LYS A 78 19.94 22.93 -25.53
C LYS A 78 18.47 22.59 -25.23
N ASN A 79 17.58 23.56 -25.48
CA ASN A 79 16.14 23.39 -25.30
C ASN A 79 15.72 22.95 -23.89
N ALA A 80 16.53 23.27 -22.88
CA ALA A 80 16.21 22.98 -21.48
C ALA A 80 15.51 24.19 -20.84
N VAL A 81 14.47 23.90 -20.07
CA VAL A 81 13.80 24.89 -19.20
C VAL A 81 14.03 24.45 -17.76
N VAL A 82 14.66 25.31 -16.97
CA VAL A 82 14.86 25.08 -15.56
C VAL A 82 13.87 25.91 -14.76
N ILE A 83 13.05 25.26 -13.95
CA ILE A 83 12.05 25.92 -13.10
C ILE A 83 12.48 25.72 -11.64
N TYR A 84 12.87 26.82 -10.99
CA TYR A 84 13.08 26.86 -9.55
C TYR A 84 11.80 27.32 -8.87
N LYS A 85 11.30 26.52 -7.94
CA LYS A 85 10.09 26.81 -7.17
C LYS A 85 10.40 26.71 -5.67
N ALA A 86 10.24 27.82 -4.97
CA ALA A 86 10.44 27.89 -3.54
C ALA A 86 9.43 28.86 -2.89
N PRO A 87 9.10 28.73 -1.60
CA PRO A 87 8.27 29.68 -0.89
C PRO A 87 9.02 31.00 -0.67
N GLU A 88 8.34 32.12 -0.76
CA GLU A 88 8.84 33.39 -0.22
C GLU A 88 8.74 33.35 1.30
N LYS A 89 9.88 33.34 1.95
CA LYS A 89 10.00 33.36 3.41
C LYS A 89 11.09 34.34 3.84
N GLU A 90 10.82 35.13 4.86
CA GLU A 90 11.78 36.07 5.40
C GLU A 90 13.08 35.35 5.81
N GLY A 91 14.23 35.87 5.34
CA GLY A 91 15.54 35.26 5.56
C GLY A 91 15.93 34.14 4.60
N LEU A 92 15.06 33.73 3.68
CA LEU A 92 15.39 32.76 2.64
C LEU A 92 16.02 33.49 1.44
N VAL A 93 17.25 33.11 1.09
CA VAL A 93 17.94 33.63 -0.09
C VAL A 93 17.71 32.68 -1.25
N HIS A 94 17.06 33.18 -2.32
CA HIS A 94 16.85 32.41 -3.53
C HIS A 94 18.07 32.49 -4.45
N PRO A 95 18.42 31.40 -5.14
CA PRO A 95 19.47 31.41 -6.13
C PRO A 95 19.09 32.29 -7.33
N THR A 96 20.06 32.98 -7.88
CA THR A 96 19.90 33.67 -9.15
C THR A 96 19.94 32.71 -10.34
N ASP A 97 19.43 33.13 -11.49
CA ASP A 97 19.51 32.32 -12.73
C ASP A 97 20.97 31.93 -13.07
N ALA A 98 21.91 32.84 -12.83
CA ALA A 98 23.33 32.59 -13.04
C ALA A 98 23.88 31.48 -12.12
N GLN A 99 23.47 31.49 -10.85
CA GLN A 99 23.87 30.44 -9.90
C GLN A 99 23.25 29.09 -10.25
N LEU A 100 22.00 29.08 -10.71
CA LEU A 100 21.38 27.83 -11.20
C LEU A 100 22.10 27.28 -12.43
N ALA A 101 22.45 28.15 -13.39
CA ALA A 101 23.20 27.77 -14.59
C ALA A 101 24.63 27.27 -14.25
N GLU A 102 25.29 27.90 -13.26
CA GLU A 102 26.59 27.47 -12.77
C GLU A 102 26.55 26.07 -12.16
N VAL A 103 25.56 25.79 -11.28
CA VAL A 103 25.39 24.45 -10.69
C VAL A 103 25.17 23.39 -11.75
N ILE A 104 24.30 23.66 -12.74
CA ILE A 104 24.05 22.71 -13.85
C ILE A 104 25.33 22.44 -14.64
N SER A 105 26.08 23.50 -14.94
CA SER A 105 27.35 23.38 -15.69
C SER A 105 28.41 22.63 -14.86
N ALA A 106 28.49 22.89 -13.57
CA ALA A 106 29.41 22.20 -12.67
C ALA A 106 29.10 20.70 -12.57
N VAL A 107 27.81 20.34 -12.41
CA VAL A 107 27.38 18.92 -12.39
C VAL A 107 27.65 18.23 -13.71
N ALA A 108 27.41 18.90 -14.85
CA ALA A 108 27.69 18.36 -16.16
C ALA A 108 29.19 18.10 -16.43
N ALA A 109 30.08 18.87 -15.75
CA ALA A 109 31.53 18.75 -15.87
C ALA A 109 32.16 17.84 -14.79
N ALA A 110 31.39 17.45 -13.77
CA ALA A 110 31.90 16.66 -12.66
C ALA A 110 32.16 15.21 -13.08
N GLU A 111 33.31 14.68 -12.67
CA GLU A 111 33.54 13.22 -12.70
C GLU A 111 32.77 12.60 -11.53
N ILE A 112 31.70 11.87 -11.86
CA ILE A 112 30.89 11.16 -10.89
C ILE A 112 31.37 9.72 -10.83
N GLU A 113 31.87 9.29 -9.67
CA GLU A 113 32.21 7.89 -9.44
C GLU A 113 30.94 7.04 -9.45
N ALA A 114 31.00 5.90 -10.13
CA ALA A 114 29.91 4.93 -10.10
C ALA A 114 29.75 4.40 -8.66
N PRO A 115 28.51 4.29 -8.16
CA PRO A 115 28.29 3.69 -6.84
C PRO A 115 28.82 2.24 -6.83
N ALA A 116 29.41 1.85 -5.69
CA ALA A 116 29.88 0.49 -5.52
C ALA A 116 28.74 -0.51 -5.78
N GLN A 117 28.99 -1.45 -6.69
CA GLN A 117 28.02 -2.52 -6.97
C GLN A 117 28.24 -3.63 -5.93
N GLU A 118 27.38 -3.68 -4.94
CA GLU A 118 27.29 -4.85 -4.08
C GLU A 118 26.43 -5.90 -4.80
N GLU A 119 27.05 -7.00 -5.17
CA GLU A 119 26.32 -8.21 -5.57
C GLU A 119 25.74 -8.88 -4.32
N VAL A 120 24.42 -8.94 -4.25
CA VAL A 120 23.74 -9.64 -3.16
C VAL A 120 23.62 -11.11 -3.56
N MET A 121 24.53 -11.93 -3.06
CA MET A 121 24.59 -13.38 -3.34
C MET A 121 23.83 -14.22 -2.31
N GLU A 122 23.28 -13.61 -1.27
CA GLU A 122 22.65 -14.33 -0.18
C GLU A 122 21.13 -14.52 -0.39
N PRO A 123 20.58 -15.69 -0.03
CA PRO A 123 19.12 -15.89 -0.07
C PRO A 123 18.42 -15.03 1.00
N LEU A 124 17.17 -14.65 0.75
CA LEU A 124 16.32 -13.94 1.72
C LEU A 124 16.22 -14.72 3.04
N VAL A 125 16.05 -16.03 2.95
CA VAL A 125 15.91 -16.94 4.09
C VAL A 125 16.75 -18.19 3.84
N ASP A 126 17.47 -18.65 4.86
CA ASP A 126 18.03 -20.00 4.84
C ASP A 126 16.89 -21.02 5.06
N ALA A 127 16.34 -21.49 3.95
CA ALA A 127 15.20 -22.40 3.96
C ALA A 127 15.53 -23.77 4.60
N ALA A 128 16.81 -24.17 4.64
CA ALA A 128 17.22 -25.41 5.27
C ALA A 128 17.19 -25.36 6.81
N ALA A 129 17.30 -24.17 7.38
CA ALA A 129 17.23 -23.94 8.83
C ALA A 129 15.80 -23.92 9.38
N LEU A 130 14.77 -23.92 8.51
CA LEU A 130 13.37 -23.82 8.93
C LEU A 130 12.83 -25.20 9.33
N ALA A 131 12.27 -25.28 10.55
CA ALA A 131 11.69 -26.54 11.06
C ALA A 131 10.37 -26.90 10.37
N GLY A 132 9.60 -25.90 9.95
CA GLY A 132 8.28 -26.08 9.38
C GLY A 132 7.24 -26.63 10.34
N SER A 133 6.01 -26.77 9.85
CA SER A 133 4.93 -27.41 10.59
C SER A 133 3.96 -28.04 9.59
N PRO A 134 3.89 -29.39 9.51
CA PRO A 134 3.07 -30.06 8.51
C PRO A 134 1.57 -29.83 8.75
N VAL A 135 0.78 -30.02 7.71
CA VAL A 135 -0.69 -30.06 7.78
C VAL A 135 -1.10 -31.23 8.68
N LYS A 136 -1.84 -30.90 9.73
CA LYS A 136 -2.42 -31.87 10.68
C LYS A 136 -3.82 -32.33 10.20
N LYS A 137 -4.56 -31.42 9.58
CA LYS A 137 -5.94 -31.66 9.15
C LYS A 137 -6.24 -30.88 7.89
N GLU A 138 -6.96 -31.51 6.98
CA GLU A 138 -7.42 -30.92 5.72
C GLU A 138 -8.91 -31.17 5.55
N TYR A 139 -9.68 -30.15 5.13
CA TYR A 139 -11.11 -30.26 4.90
C TYR A 139 -11.63 -29.17 3.96
N ALA A 140 -12.81 -29.38 3.41
CA ALA A 140 -13.47 -28.41 2.55
C ALA A 140 -13.90 -27.17 3.35
N GLY A 141 -13.55 -25.99 2.83
CA GLY A 141 -13.99 -24.69 3.35
C GLY A 141 -15.20 -24.15 2.59
N GLN A 142 -15.50 -22.88 2.84
CA GLN A 142 -16.56 -22.16 2.13
C GLN A 142 -16.13 -21.77 0.71
N PHE A 143 -17.08 -21.53 -0.17
CA PHE A 143 -16.86 -21.05 -1.55
C PHE A 143 -15.92 -21.94 -2.37
N GLY A 144 -15.87 -23.24 -2.10
CA GLY A 144 -14.99 -24.19 -2.80
C GLY A 144 -13.52 -24.02 -2.45
N SER A 145 -13.21 -23.46 -1.28
CA SER A 145 -11.84 -23.44 -0.73
C SER A 145 -11.49 -24.74 -0.02
N THR A 146 -10.20 -24.96 0.20
CA THR A 146 -9.66 -26.02 1.07
C THR A 146 -9.01 -25.38 2.28
N VAL A 147 -9.23 -25.95 3.46
CA VAL A 147 -8.63 -25.48 4.71
C VAL A 147 -7.60 -26.47 5.20
N TRP A 148 -6.40 -26.00 5.46
CA TRP A 148 -5.32 -26.73 6.12
C TRP A 148 -5.14 -26.20 7.55
N GLU A 149 -5.18 -27.08 8.53
CA GLU A 149 -4.76 -26.78 9.90
C GLU A 149 -3.33 -27.27 10.11
N LEU A 150 -2.39 -26.37 10.29
CA LEU A 150 -1.00 -26.73 10.57
C LEU A 150 -0.82 -27.19 12.03
N LYS A 151 0.23 -27.96 12.31
CA LYS A 151 0.52 -28.39 13.69
C LYS A 151 0.84 -27.23 14.63
N ASN A 152 1.36 -26.10 14.14
CA ASN A 152 1.59 -24.89 14.92
C ASN A 152 0.29 -24.12 15.24
N GLY A 153 -0.86 -24.56 14.73
CA GLY A 153 -2.18 -24.01 15.03
C GLY A 153 -2.64 -22.90 14.06
N ILE A 154 -1.83 -22.52 13.08
CA ILE A 154 -2.25 -21.59 12.01
C ILE A 154 -3.21 -22.33 11.06
N LYS A 155 -4.28 -21.65 10.66
CA LYS A 155 -5.22 -22.14 9.63
C LYS A 155 -4.87 -21.49 8.30
N VAL A 156 -4.86 -22.28 7.23
CA VAL A 156 -4.60 -21.80 5.87
C VAL A 156 -5.80 -22.14 5.00
N VAL A 157 -6.45 -21.13 4.47
CA VAL A 157 -7.58 -21.23 3.53
C VAL A 157 -7.04 -20.99 2.14
N VAL A 158 -7.14 -21.97 1.27
CA VAL A 158 -6.66 -21.89 -0.10
C VAL A 158 -7.84 -21.98 -1.07
N LYS A 159 -7.96 -21.00 -1.95
CA LYS A 159 -8.96 -20.94 -3.01
C LYS A 159 -8.26 -20.78 -4.37
N PRO A 160 -8.02 -21.87 -5.11
CA PRO A 160 -7.56 -21.77 -6.49
C PRO A 160 -8.60 -21.05 -7.36
N THR A 161 -8.14 -20.15 -8.22
CA THR A 161 -8.94 -19.46 -9.22
C THR A 161 -8.16 -19.31 -10.52
N ASP A 162 -8.86 -19.13 -11.62
CA ASP A 162 -8.33 -18.90 -12.97
C ASP A 162 -8.67 -17.51 -13.52
N PHE A 163 -9.08 -16.57 -12.64
CA PHE A 163 -9.50 -15.23 -13.03
C PHE A 163 -8.34 -14.37 -13.55
N ASN A 164 -7.16 -14.58 -13.01
CA ASN A 164 -5.92 -13.96 -13.44
C ASN A 164 -4.79 -15.00 -13.33
N LYS A 165 -4.10 -15.27 -14.44
CA LYS A 165 -3.06 -16.31 -14.49
C LYS A 165 -1.78 -15.96 -13.73
N GLU A 166 -1.50 -14.66 -13.63
CA GLU A 166 -0.26 -14.15 -13.02
C GLU A 166 -0.52 -13.52 -11.64
N GLU A 167 -1.60 -13.95 -10.94
CA GLU A 167 -1.95 -13.39 -9.65
C GLU A 167 -2.20 -14.45 -8.59
N VAL A 168 -1.58 -14.25 -7.44
CA VAL A 168 -1.87 -14.92 -6.17
C VAL A 168 -1.97 -13.87 -5.09
N LEU A 169 -3.14 -13.75 -4.48
CA LEU A 169 -3.40 -12.89 -3.33
C LEU A 169 -3.10 -13.64 -2.04
N PHE A 170 -2.45 -12.98 -1.11
CA PHE A 170 -2.03 -13.54 0.16
C PHE A 170 -2.40 -12.59 1.32
N ASN A 171 -2.92 -13.14 2.39
CA ASN A 171 -3.11 -12.45 3.64
C ASN A 171 -2.91 -13.42 4.81
N ILE A 172 -2.15 -13.03 5.81
CA ILE A 172 -2.10 -13.66 7.12
C ILE A 172 -2.50 -12.64 8.18
N SER A 173 -3.50 -12.91 8.99
CA SER A 173 -3.96 -11.99 10.01
C SER A 173 -4.43 -12.69 11.27
N ASN A 174 -4.28 -11.99 12.40
CA ASN A 174 -4.91 -12.34 13.67
C ASN A 174 -5.47 -11.09 14.38
N PHE A 175 -6.17 -11.29 15.48
CA PHE A 175 -6.74 -10.20 16.26
C PHE A 175 -5.69 -9.45 17.08
N GLY A 176 -5.98 -8.18 17.36
CA GLY A 176 -5.16 -7.25 18.14
C GLY A 176 -5.18 -5.86 17.53
N GLY A 177 -4.31 -5.58 16.60
CA GLY A 177 -4.21 -4.31 15.89
C GLY A 177 -3.95 -3.12 16.80
N ARG A 178 -4.39 -1.95 16.36
CA ARG A 178 -4.28 -0.70 17.12
C ARG A 178 -4.95 -0.76 18.48
N SER A 179 -5.94 -1.66 18.67
CA SER A 179 -6.60 -1.82 19.97
C SER A 179 -5.67 -2.23 21.10
N LEU A 180 -4.51 -2.83 20.76
CA LEU A 180 -3.48 -3.22 21.73
C LEU A 180 -2.37 -2.16 21.89
N ILE A 181 -2.40 -1.09 21.12
CA ILE A 181 -1.40 -0.01 21.19
C ILE A 181 -1.84 1.02 22.22
N ALA A 182 -0.95 1.41 23.11
CA ALA A 182 -1.22 2.49 24.05
C ALA A 182 -1.47 3.83 23.33
N THR A 183 -2.32 4.69 23.87
CA THR A 183 -2.73 5.93 23.20
C THR A 183 -1.54 6.83 22.87
N GLU A 184 -0.55 6.91 23.76
CA GLU A 184 0.67 7.69 23.59
C GLU A 184 1.59 7.16 22.48
N ASP A 185 1.49 5.88 22.12
CA ASP A 185 2.29 5.23 21.09
C ASP A 185 1.65 5.34 19.68
N LEU A 186 0.34 5.62 19.59
CA LEU A 186 -0.41 5.69 18.34
C LEU A 186 0.18 6.65 17.28
N PRO A 187 0.80 7.79 17.63
CA PRO A 187 1.46 8.65 16.64
C PRO A 187 2.46 7.91 15.76
N SER A 188 3.21 6.95 16.29
CA SER A 188 4.17 6.13 15.54
C SER A 188 3.50 5.09 14.63
N PHE A 189 2.19 4.89 14.77
CA PHE A 189 1.37 3.96 13.99
C PHE A 189 0.22 4.66 13.24
N GLU A 190 0.32 5.97 13.07
CA GLU A 190 -0.53 6.68 12.12
C GLU A 190 -0.26 6.12 10.71
N ASP A 191 -1.30 5.98 9.89
CA ASP A 191 -1.25 5.20 8.65
C ASP A 191 -0.14 5.65 7.70
N ASN A 192 0.01 6.97 7.49
CA ASN A 192 1.06 7.51 6.62
C ASN A 192 2.46 7.30 7.21
N VAL A 193 2.60 7.44 8.53
CA VAL A 193 3.88 7.23 9.24
C VAL A 193 4.30 5.76 9.15
N PHE A 194 3.39 4.85 9.44
CA PHE A 194 3.69 3.42 9.42
C PHE A 194 3.94 2.89 7.99
N MET A 195 3.18 3.37 7.00
CA MET A 195 3.41 3.07 5.59
C MET A 195 4.79 3.59 5.13
N LEU A 196 5.12 4.83 5.49
CA LEU A 196 6.42 5.43 5.16
C LEU A 196 7.57 4.65 5.80
N TYR A 197 7.42 4.24 7.06
CA TYR A 197 8.37 3.41 7.75
C TYR A 197 8.60 2.09 7.00
N ASN A 198 7.54 1.34 6.70
CA ASN A 198 7.63 0.05 6.02
C ASN A 198 8.26 0.16 4.62
N SER A 199 7.99 1.24 3.89
CA SER A 199 8.56 1.47 2.56
C SER A 199 10.06 1.80 2.57
N SER A 200 10.60 2.24 3.72
CA SER A 200 12.01 2.62 3.87
C SER A 200 12.87 1.59 4.61
N ALA A 201 12.25 0.75 5.46
CA ALA A 201 12.99 -0.07 6.41
C ALA A 201 13.74 -1.26 5.79
N GLY A 202 13.28 -1.80 4.64
CA GLY A 202 13.76 -3.10 4.16
C GLY A 202 13.29 -4.26 5.05
N ILE A 203 14.04 -5.37 5.07
CA ILE A 203 13.66 -6.56 5.83
C ILE A 203 14.88 -7.33 6.30
N SER A 204 14.85 -7.90 7.50
CA SER A 204 15.96 -8.65 8.08
C SER A 204 17.24 -7.83 8.10
N LYS A 205 18.33 -8.35 7.56
CA LYS A 205 19.61 -7.63 7.39
C LYS A 205 19.69 -6.77 6.13
N PHE A 206 18.67 -6.83 5.27
CA PHE A 206 18.68 -6.20 3.95
C PHE A 206 18.02 -4.81 3.99
N PRO A 207 18.76 -3.73 3.76
CA PRO A 207 18.19 -2.41 3.51
C PRO A 207 17.24 -2.43 2.31
N GLN A 208 16.32 -1.47 2.24
CA GLN A 208 15.33 -1.39 1.15
C GLN A 208 15.97 -1.40 -0.25
N SER A 209 17.07 -0.69 -0.43
CA SER A 209 17.79 -0.64 -1.71
C SER A 209 18.37 -2.01 -2.12
N THR A 210 18.85 -2.79 -1.15
CA THR A 210 19.35 -4.14 -1.36
C THR A 210 18.19 -5.09 -1.66
N LEU A 211 17.10 -5.01 -0.89
CA LEU A 211 15.90 -5.81 -1.11
C LEU A 211 15.35 -5.61 -2.52
N GLN A 212 15.26 -4.36 -3.01
CA GLN A 212 14.82 -4.07 -4.37
C GLN A 212 15.71 -4.73 -5.43
N LYS A 213 17.04 -4.77 -5.22
CA LYS A 213 17.96 -5.50 -6.13
C LYS A 213 17.69 -7.01 -6.10
N MET A 214 17.44 -7.60 -4.93
CA MET A 214 17.13 -9.02 -4.77
C MET A 214 15.79 -9.42 -5.41
N LEU A 215 14.86 -8.49 -5.49
CA LEU A 215 13.55 -8.69 -6.10
C LEU A 215 13.51 -8.36 -7.61
N THR A 216 14.66 -8.09 -8.24
CA THR A 216 14.73 -7.84 -9.69
C THR A 216 14.14 -9.03 -10.46
N GLY A 217 13.27 -8.75 -11.43
CA GLY A 217 12.58 -9.76 -12.23
C GLY A 217 11.49 -10.56 -11.50
N LYS A 218 11.18 -10.20 -10.27
CA LYS A 218 10.11 -10.79 -9.47
C LYS A 218 8.89 -9.87 -9.40
N MET A 219 7.72 -10.47 -9.50
CA MET A 219 6.44 -9.80 -9.32
C MET A 219 5.88 -10.18 -7.95
N VAL A 220 6.33 -9.47 -6.94
CA VAL A 220 5.94 -9.68 -5.55
C VAL A 220 5.85 -8.35 -4.82
N SER A 221 4.75 -8.16 -4.12
CA SER A 221 4.52 -7.04 -3.21
C SER A 221 3.92 -7.59 -1.93
N VAL A 222 4.58 -7.39 -0.82
CA VAL A 222 4.14 -7.91 0.48
C VAL A 222 4.63 -6.99 1.60
N GLY A 223 3.76 -6.73 2.58
CA GLY A 223 4.09 -5.86 3.70
C GLY A 223 3.23 -6.10 4.92
N PRO A 224 3.67 -5.65 6.10
CA PRO A 224 2.89 -5.72 7.31
C PRO A 224 1.80 -4.65 7.35
N PHE A 225 0.68 -4.96 7.98
CA PHE A 225 -0.40 -4.02 8.26
C PHE A 225 -0.83 -4.10 9.73
N ILE A 226 -1.36 -3.00 10.23
CA ILE A 226 -1.93 -2.89 11.58
C ILE A 226 -3.22 -2.07 11.49
N ASP A 227 -4.35 -2.76 11.44
CA ASP A 227 -5.68 -2.15 11.43
C ASP A 227 -6.19 -1.89 12.85
N SER A 228 -7.41 -1.40 12.98
CA SER A 228 -8.02 -1.11 14.29
C SER A 228 -8.04 -2.32 15.23
N TYR A 229 -8.37 -3.52 14.73
CA TYR A 229 -8.57 -4.74 15.53
C TYR A 229 -7.81 -5.96 15.02
N THR A 230 -7.08 -5.82 13.93
CA THR A 230 -6.28 -6.90 13.34
C THR A 230 -4.90 -6.40 12.95
N GLN A 231 -3.94 -7.31 12.92
CA GLN A 231 -2.63 -7.09 12.33
C GLN A 231 -2.20 -8.32 11.55
N GLY A 232 -1.23 -8.13 10.68
CA GLY A 232 -0.71 -9.22 9.89
C GLY A 232 0.20 -8.79 8.76
N VAL A 233 0.27 -9.64 7.75
CA VAL A 233 1.01 -9.38 6.51
C VAL A 233 0.08 -9.70 5.35
N ASP A 234 -0.01 -8.80 4.41
CA ASP A 234 -0.74 -9.00 3.16
C ASP A 234 0.13 -8.74 1.94
N GLY A 235 -0.32 -9.20 0.80
CA GLY A 235 0.42 -8.99 -0.43
C GLY A 235 -0.10 -9.79 -1.59
N MET A 236 0.62 -9.68 -2.69
CA MET A 236 0.33 -10.37 -3.93
C MET A 236 1.61 -10.73 -4.67
N CYS A 237 1.56 -11.77 -5.48
CA CYS A 237 2.67 -12.15 -6.34
C CYS A 237 2.18 -12.88 -7.59
N SER A 238 3.10 -13.10 -8.54
CA SER A 238 2.88 -14.11 -9.56
C SER A 238 3.03 -15.52 -8.98
N PRO A 239 2.44 -16.56 -9.60
CA PRO A 239 2.63 -17.95 -9.16
C PRO A 239 4.10 -18.36 -9.02
N LYS A 240 4.95 -17.90 -9.94
CA LYS A 240 6.41 -18.18 -9.95
C LYS A 240 7.12 -17.59 -8.72
N ASP A 241 6.60 -16.51 -8.15
CA ASP A 241 7.24 -15.76 -7.06
C ASP A 241 6.63 -16.06 -5.68
N PHE A 242 5.74 -17.06 -5.61
CA PHE A 242 5.01 -17.39 -4.39
C PHE A 242 5.93 -17.77 -3.22
N GLU A 243 7.01 -18.50 -3.48
CA GLU A 243 8.00 -18.80 -2.43
C GLU A 243 8.66 -17.53 -1.89
N THR A 244 8.99 -16.57 -2.76
CA THR A 244 9.57 -15.28 -2.34
C THR A 244 8.59 -14.51 -1.45
N LEU A 245 7.30 -14.50 -1.79
CA LEU A 245 6.26 -13.89 -0.96
C LEU A 245 6.22 -14.53 0.44
N LEU A 246 6.24 -15.87 0.53
CA LEU A 246 6.23 -16.57 1.80
C LEU A 246 7.49 -16.34 2.64
N GLN A 247 8.67 -16.22 1.99
CA GLN A 247 9.92 -15.85 2.64
C GLN A 247 9.82 -14.46 3.29
N MET A 248 9.31 -13.48 2.55
CA MET A 248 9.12 -12.13 3.07
C MET A 248 8.07 -12.10 4.19
N ALA A 249 6.94 -12.78 4.03
CA ALA A 249 5.93 -12.90 5.06
C ALA A 249 6.50 -13.50 6.36
N TYR A 250 7.29 -14.56 6.25
CA TYR A 250 8.01 -15.16 7.38
C TYR A 250 8.96 -14.15 8.07
N LEU A 251 9.73 -13.38 7.29
CA LEU A 251 10.67 -12.41 7.82
C LEU A 251 9.99 -11.23 8.52
N TYR A 252 8.83 -10.78 8.06
CA TYR A 252 8.05 -9.75 8.77
C TYR A 252 7.62 -10.17 10.17
N TYR A 253 7.44 -11.46 10.41
CA TYR A 253 7.16 -12.00 11.75
C TYR A 253 8.41 -12.26 12.58
N THR A 254 9.53 -12.63 11.95
CA THR A 254 10.69 -13.20 12.67
C THR A 254 11.92 -12.30 12.70
N ALA A 255 12.08 -11.47 11.68
CA ALA A 255 13.25 -10.62 11.51
C ALA A 255 12.87 -9.25 10.90
N PRO A 256 11.93 -8.50 11.48
CA PRO A 256 11.66 -7.14 11.05
C PRO A 256 12.89 -6.25 11.27
N ARG A 257 13.04 -5.22 10.43
CA ARG A 257 14.21 -4.34 10.47
C ARG A 257 13.83 -2.97 11.02
N PHE A 258 14.63 -2.44 11.97
CA PHE A 258 14.41 -1.15 12.62
C PHE A 258 15.70 -0.33 12.60
N VAL A 259 15.80 0.64 11.69
CA VAL A 259 16.96 1.52 11.54
C VAL A 259 16.49 2.97 11.45
N GLU A 260 16.89 3.76 12.43
CA GLU A 260 16.42 5.15 12.58
C GLU A 260 16.94 6.06 11.47
N GLU A 261 18.21 5.89 11.08
CA GLU A 261 18.86 6.73 10.07
C GLU A 261 18.18 6.59 8.69
N GLU A 262 17.75 5.39 8.32
CA GLU A 262 17.07 5.13 7.04
C GLU A 262 15.66 5.75 7.00
N PHE A 263 14.99 5.80 8.14
CA PHE A 263 13.68 6.41 8.28
C PHE A 263 13.75 7.95 8.38
N ALA A 264 14.84 8.50 8.94
CA ALA A 264 14.97 9.92 9.22
C ALA A 264 14.80 10.81 7.98
N ALA A 265 15.36 10.41 6.84
CA ALA A 265 15.24 11.18 5.58
C ALA A 265 13.77 11.29 5.13
N SER A 266 13.05 10.19 5.14
CA SER A 266 11.63 10.13 4.77
C SER A 266 10.76 10.89 5.78
N MET A 267 11.06 10.78 7.06
CA MET A 267 10.36 11.53 8.12
C MET A 267 10.60 13.05 8.01
N ASN A 268 11.81 13.49 7.68
CA ASN A 268 12.08 14.91 7.45
C ASN A 268 11.29 15.46 6.26
N GLN A 269 11.14 14.68 5.20
CA GLN A 269 10.30 15.05 4.07
C GLN A 269 8.81 15.15 4.48
N LEU A 270 8.30 14.20 5.24
CA LEU A 270 6.93 14.22 5.76
C LEU A 270 6.70 15.45 6.66
N LYS A 271 7.61 15.75 7.58
CA LYS A 271 7.59 16.94 8.43
C LYS A 271 7.60 18.26 7.64
N ALA A 272 8.25 18.30 6.50
CA ALA A 272 8.25 19.48 5.63
C ALA A 272 6.91 19.66 4.87
N VAL A 273 6.22 18.58 4.53
CA VAL A 273 4.98 18.61 3.74
C VAL A 273 3.74 18.84 4.62
N VAL A 274 3.67 18.21 5.80
CA VAL A 274 2.48 18.20 6.66
C VAL A 274 1.99 19.60 7.04
N PRO A 275 2.83 20.61 7.39
CA PRO A 275 2.35 21.96 7.69
C PRO A 275 1.54 22.59 6.56
N ASN A 276 1.93 22.37 5.30
CA ASN A 276 1.17 22.83 4.14
C ASN A 276 -0.14 22.05 3.97
N LEU A 277 -0.10 20.74 4.18
CA LEU A 277 -1.27 19.87 4.09
C LEU A 277 -2.35 20.27 5.08
N VAL A 278 -2.00 20.45 6.36
CA VAL A 278 -2.95 20.81 7.42
C VAL A 278 -3.54 22.21 7.28
N SER A 279 -2.91 23.08 6.47
CA SER A 279 -3.44 24.41 6.17
C SER A 279 -4.58 24.40 5.15
N GLN A 280 -4.72 23.32 4.37
CA GLN A 280 -5.71 23.20 3.32
C GLN A 280 -7.13 23.08 3.88
N PRO A 281 -8.12 23.74 3.26
CA PRO A 281 -9.52 23.71 3.73
C PRO A 281 -10.10 22.31 3.87
N ASN A 282 -9.86 21.44 2.90
CA ASN A 282 -10.37 20.06 2.93
C ASN A 282 -9.76 19.25 4.08
N PHE A 283 -8.49 19.49 4.41
CA PHE A 283 -7.85 18.83 5.54
C PHE A 283 -8.38 19.33 6.88
N LYS A 284 -8.67 20.63 6.98
CA LYS A 284 -9.34 21.20 8.16
C LYS A 284 -10.73 20.61 8.34
N LEU A 285 -11.50 20.46 7.25
CA LEU A 285 -12.81 19.79 7.31
C LEU A 285 -12.67 18.35 7.85
N GLN A 286 -11.74 17.57 7.32
CA GLN A 286 -11.50 16.21 7.81
C GLN A 286 -11.12 16.19 9.30
N THR A 287 -10.27 17.12 9.73
CA THR A 287 -9.85 17.22 11.14
C THR A 287 -11.03 17.56 12.05
N GLU A 288 -11.85 18.55 11.70
CA GLU A 288 -13.04 18.92 12.46
C GLU A 288 -14.07 17.80 12.46
N LEU A 289 -14.27 17.14 11.32
CA LEU A 289 -15.18 16.00 11.23
C LEU A 289 -14.78 14.89 12.21
N VAL A 290 -13.52 14.47 12.23
CA VAL A 290 -13.03 13.42 13.16
C VAL A 290 -13.23 13.85 14.62
N LYS A 291 -12.93 15.10 14.98
CA LYS A 291 -13.15 15.61 16.33
C LYS A 291 -14.62 15.55 16.74
N VAL A 292 -15.52 16.00 15.87
CA VAL A 292 -16.96 16.06 16.16
C VAL A 292 -17.55 14.66 16.27
N ILE A 293 -17.31 13.79 15.30
CA ILE A 293 -17.95 12.45 15.26
C ILE A 293 -17.43 11.49 16.33
N TYR A 294 -16.20 11.71 16.83
CA TYR A 294 -15.62 10.91 17.91
C TYR A 294 -15.49 11.66 19.25
N GLY A 295 -16.09 12.85 19.37
CA GLY A 295 -16.10 13.61 20.63
C GLY A 295 -14.72 13.93 21.17
N ASN A 296 -13.77 14.31 20.32
CA ASN A 296 -12.37 14.54 20.66
C ASN A 296 -11.68 13.33 21.32
N ASN A 297 -12.05 12.11 20.95
CA ASN A 297 -11.39 10.91 21.46
C ASN A 297 -9.88 10.95 21.12
N PRO A 298 -8.97 10.84 22.11
CA PRO A 298 -7.53 11.00 21.89
C PRO A 298 -6.91 9.91 21.02
N ARG A 299 -7.63 8.80 20.80
CA ARG A 299 -7.20 7.73 19.90
C ARG A 299 -7.62 7.97 18.44
N ARG A 300 -8.49 8.94 18.18
CA ARG A 300 -8.99 9.34 16.86
C ARG A 300 -8.46 10.72 16.52
N PHE A 301 -7.40 10.76 15.75
CA PHE A 301 -6.71 11.98 15.33
C PHE A 301 -6.34 11.91 13.85
N VAL A 302 -5.99 13.04 13.30
CA VAL A 302 -5.47 13.21 11.95
C VAL A 302 -4.03 13.66 12.08
N ILE A 303 -3.19 13.31 11.10
CA ILE A 303 -1.78 13.69 11.07
C ILE A 303 -1.61 15.20 11.32
N SER A 304 -0.68 15.56 12.16
CA SER A 304 -0.35 16.97 12.44
C SER A 304 1.14 17.13 12.75
N PRO A 305 1.69 18.37 12.66
CA PRO A 305 3.09 18.61 13.04
C PRO A 305 3.38 18.15 14.47
N GLU A 306 2.50 18.44 15.42
CA GLU A 306 2.66 18.09 16.84
C GLU A 306 2.63 16.57 17.07
N MET A 307 1.86 15.86 16.26
CA MET A 307 1.84 14.41 16.29
C MET A 307 3.16 13.84 15.76
N LEU A 308 3.71 14.38 14.68
CA LEU A 308 4.95 13.91 14.07
C LEU A 308 6.16 14.04 15.01
N GLU A 309 6.15 15.01 15.95
CA GLU A 309 7.20 15.13 16.97
C GLU A 309 7.20 13.99 18.00
N LYS A 310 6.13 13.21 18.07
CA LYS A 310 6.01 12.06 18.97
C LYS A 310 6.37 10.74 18.32
N VAL A 311 6.65 10.74 17.02
CA VAL A 311 7.03 9.53 16.27
C VAL A 311 8.43 9.08 16.67
N SER A 312 8.59 7.78 16.91
CA SER A 312 9.84 7.22 17.42
C SER A 312 10.04 5.80 16.89
N VAL A 313 11.20 5.52 16.27
CA VAL A 313 11.55 4.18 15.79
C VAL A 313 11.65 3.16 16.93
N PRO A 314 12.23 3.48 18.11
CA PRO A 314 12.17 2.59 19.27
C PRO A 314 10.75 2.22 19.71
N THR A 315 9.78 3.15 19.58
CA THR A 315 8.37 2.86 19.84
C THR A 315 7.80 1.91 18.78
N ILE A 316 8.10 2.16 17.49
CA ILE A 316 7.69 1.26 16.40
C ILE A 316 8.23 -0.14 16.67
N GLU A 317 9.53 -0.27 16.97
CA GLU A 317 10.18 -1.56 17.25
C GLU A 317 9.51 -2.31 18.40
N ARG A 318 9.34 -1.65 19.54
CA ARG A 318 8.76 -2.26 20.75
C ARG A 318 7.34 -2.76 20.51
N VAL A 319 6.50 -1.92 19.92
CA VAL A 319 5.09 -2.24 19.67
C VAL A 319 4.96 -3.28 18.56
N TYR A 320 5.69 -3.13 17.45
CA TYR A 320 5.68 -4.10 16.36
C TYR A 320 6.06 -5.50 16.85
N LYS A 321 7.17 -5.61 17.58
CA LYS A 321 7.62 -6.89 18.18
C LYS A 321 6.55 -7.48 19.10
N SER A 322 5.86 -6.66 19.87
CA SER A 322 4.75 -7.11 20.73
C SER A 322 3.59 -7.69 19.93
N LEU A 323 3.18 -7.05 18.83
CA LEU A 323 2.05 -7.46 18.00
C LEU A 323 2.38 -8.69 17.13
N PHE A 324 3.61 -8.78 16.59
CA PHE A 324 3.99 -9.82 15.63
C PHE A 324 4.73 -11.02 16.27
N SER A 325 5.04 -10.98 17.57
CA SER A 325 5.72 -12.09 18.27
C SER A 325 4.90 -13.38 18.39
N ASN A 326 3.60 -13.32 18.16
CA ASN A 326 2.69 -14.42 18.36
C ASN A 326 1.61 -14.51 17.28
N ALA A 327 1.80 -15.42 16.33
CA ALA A 327 0.84 -15.70 15.27
C ALA A 327 -0.21 -16.78 15.64
N ALA A 328 -0.36 -17.13 16.93
CA ALA A 328 -1.39 -18.08 17.34
C ALA A 328 -2.78 -17.58 16.97
N GLY A 329 -3.60 -18.46 16.39
CA GLY A 329 -4.94 -18.13 15.94
C GLY A 329 -4.99 -17.35 14.63
N SER A 330 -3.86 -17.11 13.95
CA SER A 330 -3.84 -16.51 12.63
C SER A 330 -4.57 -17.36 11.61
N VAL A 331 -5.20 -16.68 10.66
CA VAL A 331 -5.77 -17.28 9.46
C VAL A 331 -5.00 -16.74 8.26
N VAL A 332 -4.43 -17.67 7.50
CA VAL A 332 -3.83 -17.39 6.19
C VAL A 332 -4.90 -17.57 5.12
N ARG A 333 -4.94 -16.66 4.15
CA ARG A 333 -5.82 -16.72 2.97
C ARG A 333 -4.94 -16.64 1.74
N ILE A 334 -5.08 -17.63 0.85
CA ILE A 334 -4.37 -17.72 -0.43
C ILE A 334 -5.43 -17.89 -1.50
N VAL A 335 -5.53 -16.93 -2.41
CA VAL A 335 -6.52 -16.93 -3.50
C VAL A 335 -5.82 -16.57 -4.80
N GLY A 336 -6.03 -17.35 -5.85
CA GLY A 336 -5.43 -17.09 -7.16
C GLY A 336 -5.01 -18.34 -7.90
N ASN A 337 -4.13 -18.16 -8.87
CA ASN A 337 -3.61 -19.25 -9.70
C ASN A 337 -2.55 -20.05 -8.94
N VAL A 338 -3.00 -21.04 -8.17
CA VAL A 338 -2.14 -21.89 -7.34
C VAL A 338 -2.45 -23.38 -7.54
N ASN A 339 -1.39 -24.19 -7.45
CA ASN A 339 -1.46 -25.63 -7.43
C ASN A 339 -1.20 -26.14 -6.00
N PHE A 340 -2.09 -26.95 -5.44
CA PHE A 340 -1.98 -27.46 -4.07
C PHE A 340 -0.68 -28.22 -3.81
N GLU A 341 -0.26 -29.09 -4.75
CA GLU A 341 0.94 -29.92 -4.60
C GLU A 341 2.21 -29.07 -4.55
N GLU A 342 2.22 -27.96 -5.25
CA GLU A 342 3.37 -27.04 -5.30
C GLU A 342 3.43 -26.14 -4.07
N ILE A 343 2.28 -25.56 -3.66
CA ILE A 343 2.29 -24.57 -2.59
C ILE A 343 2.26 -25.16 -1.17
N LYS A 344 1.70 -26.38 -0.99
CA LYS A 344 1.56 -27.00 0.33
C LYS A 344 2.89 -27.18 1.05
N PRO A 345 3.96 -27.73 0.44
CA PRO A 345 5.25 -27.85 1.10
C PRO A 345 5.89 -26.49 1.44
N LEU A 346 5.65 -25.46 0.63
CA LEU A 346 6.13 -24.10 0.90
C LEU A 346 5.39 -23.49 2.10
N VAL A 347 4.07 -23.64 2.15
CA VAL A 347 3.25 -23.19 3.29
C VAL A 347 3.66 -23.91 4.57
N GLU A 348 3.82 -25.22 4.55
CA GLU A 348 4.28 -26.01 5.70
C GLU A 348 5.66 -25.54 6.19
N LYS A 349 6.55 -25.18 5.29
CA LYS A 349 7.90 -24.70 5.60
C LYS A 349 7.87 -23.29 6.19
N TYR A 350 7.38 -22.29 5.45
CA TYR A 350 7.51 -20.88 5.83
C TYR A 350 6.44 -20.45 6.84
N ILE A 351 5.17 -20.69 6.56
CA ILE A 351 4.08 -20.37 7.50
C ILE A 351 4.14 -21.28 8.73
N GLY A 352 4.50 -22.54 8.52
CA GLY A 352 4.72 -23.49 9.59
C GLY A 352 5.84 -23.12 10.56
N SER A 353 6.79 -22.27 10.14
CA SER A 353 7.91 -21.80 10.97
C SER A 353 7.64 -20.45 11.66
N ILE A 354 6.50 -19.79 11.39
CA ILE A 354 6.14 -18.55 12.11
C ILE A 354 5.87 -18.89 13.59
N PRO A 355 6.46 -18.13 14.54
CA PRO A 355 6.28 -18.39 15.97
C PRO A 355 4.81 -18.26 16.42
N THR A 356 4.35 -19.24 17.17
CA THR A 356 3.02 -19.23 17.77
C THR A 356 3.10 -19.46 19.27
N GLY A 357 2.40 -18.61 20.04
CA GLY A 357 2.27 -18.76 21.49
C GLY A 357 1.13 -19.72 21.88
N LYS A 358 0.97 -19.93 23.17
CA LYS A 358 -0.06 -20.83 23.72
C LYS A 358 -1.50 -20.32 23.56
N LYS A 359 -1.68 -19.00 23.45
CA LYS A 359 -2.99 -18.35 23.33
C LYS A 359 -2.96 -17.36 22.19
N ALA A 360 -4.03 -17.35 21.39
CA ALA A 360 -4.25 -16.33 20.38
C ALA A 360 -4.43 -14.94 21.02
N PRO A 361 -3.84 -13.89 20.43
CA PRO A 361 -4.13 -12.52 20.84
C PRO A 361 -5.62 -12.21 20.66
N LYS A 362 -6.12 -11.23 21.42
CA LYS A 362 -7.48 -10.76 21.34
C LYS A 362 -7.46 -9.25 21.19
N TRP A 363 -8.40 -8.71 20.46
CA TRP A 363 -8.61 -7.28 20.41
C TRP A 363 -9.25 -6.76 21.72
N VAL A 364 -9.11 -5.47 21.97
CA VAL A 364 -9.68 -4.76 23.13
C VAL A 364 -10.61 -3.67 22.61
N ASP A 365 -11.79 -3.51 23.24
CA ASP A 365 -12.68 -2.39 22.96
C ASP A 365 -12.13 -1.11 23.61
N THR A 366 -11.53 -0.26 22.82
CA THR A 366 -10.92 1.00 23.25
C THR A 366 -11.90 2.18 23.32
N LYS A 367 -13.18 1.92 23.16
CA LYS A 367 -14.26 2.91 23.24
C LYS A 367 -14.12 4.06 22.25
N GLU A 368 -13.67 3.75 21.06
CA GLU A 368 -13.60 4.69 19.93
C GLU A 368 -14.94 4.73 19.20
N GLU A 369 -15.99 5.13 19.92
CA GLU A 369 -17.37 5.12 19.44
C GLU A 369 -17.75 6.48 18.82
N LEU A 370 -18.67 6.45 17.86
CA LEU A 370 -19.32 7.66 17.37
C LEU A 370 -20.16 8.27 18.48
N VAL A 371 -20.17 9.59 18.56
CA VAL A 371 -21.04 10.34 19.49
C VAL A 371 -22.50 10.05 19.21
N LYS A 372 -23.33 10.11 20.25
CA LYS A 372 -24.77 9.84 20.16
C LYS A 372 -25.58 11.13 20.09
N GLY A 373 -26.75 11.05 19.47
CA GLY A 373 -27.69 12.17 19.38
C GLY A 373 -27.58 12.96 18.10
N HIS A 374 -28.26 14.10 18.05
CA HIS A 374 -28.23 15.02 16.91
C HIS A 374 -27.22 16.12 17.18
N ILE A 375 -26.23 16.21 16.31
CA ILE A 375 -25.17 17.21 16.42
C ILE A 375 -25.20 18.07 15.16
N HIS A 376 -25.24 19.38 15.33
CA HIS A 376 -25.02 20.37 14.30
C HIS A 376 -23.69 21.06 14.61
N HIS A 377 -22.77 21.00 13.68
CA HIS A 377 -21.47 21.66 13.78
C HIS A 377 -21.25 22.50 12.53
N HIS A 378 -20.81 23.73 12.72
CA HIS A 378 -20.46 24.65 11.65
C HIS A 378 -19.13 25.30 11.99
N PHE A 379 -18.26 25.44 11.00
CA PHE A 379 -17.03 26.20 11.11
C PHE A 379 -16.67 26.86 9.77
N ASP A 380 -15.96 27.97 9.86
CA ASP A 380 -15.50 28.71 8.71
C ASP A 380 -14.00 28.52 8.50
N THR A 381 -13.58 28.49 7.23
CA THR A 381 -12.17 28.48 6.85
C THR A 381 -11.95 29.41 5.65
N GLN A 382 -10.78 30.04 5.59
CA GLN A 382 -10.44 30.90 4.47
C GLN A 382 -10.22 30.07 3.20
N MET A 383 -10.84 30.50 2.12
CA MET A 383 -10.73 29.87 0.81
C MET A 383 -10.61 30.95 -0.28
N THR A 384 -9.88 30.62 -1.36
CA THR A 384 -9.76 31.52 -2.53
C THR A 384 -11.10 31.68 -3.25
N THR A 385 -11.84 30.58 -3.42
CA THR A 385 -13.17 30.56 -4.00
C THR A 385 -14.16 30.17 -2.91
N PRO A 386 -15.16 31.01 -2.60
CA PRO A 386 -16.17 30.68 -1.60
C PRO A 386 -16.94 29.42 -2.01
N LYS A 387 -17.01 28.47 -1.11
CA LYS A 387 -17.87 27.30 -1.22
C LYS A 387 -18.26 26.79 0.16
N SER A 388 -19.33 26.04 0.24
CA SER A 388 -19.75 25.32 1.43
C SER A 388 -19.66 23.82 1.17
N THR A 389 -19.14 23.09 2.14
CA THR A 389 -19.13 21.62 2.08
C THR A 389 -20.02 21.09 3.21
N VAL A 390 -20.92 20.20 2.88
CA VAL A 390 -21.82 19.54 3.82
C VAL A 390 -21.42 18.07 3.97
N ALA A 391 -21.27 17.63 5.21
CA ALA A 391 -21.09 16.21 5.54
C ALA A 391 -22.19 15.79 6.52
N LEU A 392 -23.02 14.84 6.14
CA LEU A 392 -24.04 14.23 6.96
C LEU A 392 -23.60 12.82 7.32
N ILE A 393 -23.55 12.51 8.63
CA ILE A 393 -23.18 11.18 9.12
C ILE A 393 -24.31 10.66 9.98
N ALA A 394 -24.79 9.46 9.64
CA ALA A 394 -25.79 8.74 10.41
C ALA A 394 -25.26 7.35 10.81
N SER A 395 -25.64 6.89 11.98
CA SER A 395 -25.28 5.54 12.43
C SER A 395 -26.43 4.82 13.10
N ALA A 396 -26.49 3.51 12.94
CA ALA A 396 -27.47 2.63 13.57
C ALA A 396 -26.85 1.28 13.92
N ASP A 397 -27.37 0.64 14.95
CA ASP A 397 -26.97 -0.73 15.30
C ASP A 397 -27.65 -1.70 14.32
N VAL A 398 -26.85 -2.29 13.41
CA VAL A 398 -27.31 -3.21 12.36
C VAL A 398 -26.36 -4.41 12.33
N LYS A 399 -26.90 -5.63 12.42
CA LYS A 399 -26.09 -6.85 12.36
C LYS A 399 -25.31 -6.95 11.06
N ASN A 400 -24.06 -7.29 11.14
CA ASN A 400 -23.24 -7.61 9.97
C ASN A 400 -23.60 -9.00 9.46
N THR A 401 -24.51 -9.04 8.48
CA THR A 401 -24.92 -10.25 7.74
C THR A 401 -24.80 -9.95 6.26
N LEU A 402 -24.63 -11.00 5.43
CA LEU A 402 -24.57 -10.83 3.98
C LEU A 402 -25.78 -10.07 3.44
N GLU A 403 -26.99 -10.40 3.91
CA GLU A 403 -28.24 -9.72 3.53
C GLU A 403 -28.18 -8.22 3.85
N ASN A 404 -27.83 -7.86 5.07
CA ASN A 404 -27.74 -6.45 5.48
C ASN A 404 -26.63 -5.71 4.73
N THR A 405 -25.52 -6.36 4.43
CA THR A 405 -24.43 -5.76 3.61
C THR A 405 -24.90 -5.47 2.19
N VAL A 406 -25.63 -6.38 1.56
CA VAL A 406 -26.22 -6.17 0.22
C VAL A 406 -27.27 -5.05 0.27
N LEU A 407 -28.14 -5.03 1.30
CA LEU A 407 -29.12 -3.95 1.48
C LEU A 407 -28.44 -2.60 1.68
N ALA A 408 -27.37 -2.52 2.48
CA ALA A 408 -26.59 -1.29 2.65
C ALA A 408 -26.02 -0.78 1.33
N SER A 409 -25.47 -1.67 0.51
CA SER A 409 -24.96 -1.32 -0.83
C SER A 409 -26.08 -0.83 -1.76
N ALA A 410 -27.25 -1.46 -1.72
CA ALA A 410 -28.41 -1.02 -2.50
C ALA A 410 -28.92 0.37 -2.04
N VAL A 411 -28.96 0.62 -0.73
CA VAL A 411 -29.33 1.94 -0.17
C VAL A 411 -28.34 3.01 -0.64
N ASN A 412 -27.03 2.75 -0.59
CA ASN A 412 -26.03 3.69 -1.06
C ASN A 412 -26.23 4.02 -2.54
N TYR A 413 -26.42 3.01 -3.39
CA TYR A 413 -26.66 3.22 -4.81
C TYR A 413 -27.92 4.07 -5.09
N ILE A 414 -29.02 3.77 -4.38
CA ILE A 414 -30.28 4.54 -4.51
C ILE A 414 -30.08 6.00 -4.05
N LEU A 415 -29.37 6.21 -2.94
CA LEU A 415 -29.08 7.56 -2.45
C LEU A 415 -28.22 8.37 -3.42
N ASP A 416 -27.21 7.74 -4.00
CA ASP A 416 -26.38 8.40 -5.05
C ASP A 416 -27.22 8.82 -6.24
N LEU A 417 -28.15 7.97 -6.71
CA LEU A 417 -29.05 8.33 -7.81
C LEU A 417 -29.96 9.50 -7.43
N ILE A 418 -30.66 9.42 -6.28
CA ILE A 418 -31.60 10.45 -5.84
C ILE A 418 -30.87 11.78 -5.62
N TYR A 419 -29.74 11.79 -4.93
CA TYR A 419 -29.02 13.03 -4.65
C TYR A 419 -28.35 13.61 -5.91
N THR A 420 -27.92 12.77 -6.84
CA THR A 420 -27.43 13.25 -8.14
C THR A 420 -28.56 13.94 -8.91
N GLU A 421 -29.73 13.34 -8.97
CA GLU A 421 -30.88 13.93 -9.63
C GLU A 421 -31.31 15.25 -8.96
N THR A 422 -31.59 15.21 -7.66
CA THR A 422 -32.17 16.35 -6.94
C THR A 422 -31.19 17.51 -6.74
N ILE A 423 -29.96 17.25 -6.24
CA ILE A 423 -29.04 18.32 -5.85
C ILE A 423 -28.21 18.79 -7.04
N ARG A 424 -27.76 17.86 -7.90
CA ARG A 424 -26.93 18.21 -9.06
C ARG A 424 -27.76 18.69 -10.24
N GLU A 425 -28.75 17.89 -10.67
CA GLU A 425 -29.45 18.16 -11.93
C GLU A 425 -30.58 19.18 -11.74
N GLU A 426 -31.41 19.09 -10.68
CA GLU A 426 -32.54 19.99 -10.46
C GLU A 426 -32.11 21.32 -9.82
N GLU A 427 -31.33 21.27 -8.74
CA GLU A 427 -30.91 22.49 -8.01
C GLU A 427 -29.63 23.11 -8.57
N GLY A 428 -28.79 22.35 -9.28
CA GLY A 428 -27.52 22.83 -9.82
C GLY A 428 -26.52 23.28 -8.73
N GLY A 429 -26.70 22.82 -7.51
CA GLY A 429 -25.97 23.29 -6.33
C GLY A 429 -24.57 22.70 -6.18
N THR A 430 -24.29 21.59 -6.85
CA THR A 430 -22.99 20.88 -6.73
C THR A 430 -22.64 20.15 -8.03
N TYR A 431 -21.38 19.81 -8.20
CA TYR A 431 -20.92 18.92 -9.28
C TYR A 431 -21.18 17.43 -9.00
N GLY A 432 -21.40 17.06 -7.75
CA GLY A 432 -21.72 15.69 -7.37
C GLY A 432 -21.97 15.54 -5.88
N VAL A 433 -22.76 14.54 -5.56
CA VAL A 433 -23.00 14.07 -4.19
C VAL A 433 -22.44 12.67 -4.09
N SER A 434 -21.76 12.36 -3.00
CA SER A 434 -21.31 11.02 -2.71
C SER A 434 -21.99 10.49 -1.46
N SER A 435 -22.52 9.27 -1.52
CA SER A 435 -22.97 8.52 -0.35
C SER A 435 -22.11 7.27 -0.16
N PHE A 436 -21.74 7.01 1.07
CA PHE A 436 -20.99 5.82 1.44
C PHE A 436 -21.54 5.27 2.74
N GLY A 437 -21.91 3.99 2.73
CA GLY A 437 -22.38 3.31 3.94
C GLY A 437 -21.81 1.91 4.04
N SER A 438 -21.39 1.54 5.24
CA SER A 438 -20.85 0.21 5.51
C SER A 438 -21.29 -0.31 6.87
N ILE A 439 -21.29 -1.62 7.04
CA ILE A 439 -21.59 -2.28 8.31
C ILE A 439 -20.30 -2.83 8.90
N ALA A 440 -19.87 -2.26 10.02
CA ALA A 440 -18.77 -2.81 10.80
C ALA A 440 -19.24 -4.01 11.64
N GLU A 441 -18.36 -4.99 11.87
CA GLU A 441 -18.54 -6.06 12.83
C GLU A 441 -17.94 -5.69 14.20
N LEU A 442 -16.80 -5.06 14.18
CA LEU A 442 -16.03 -4.69 15.36
C LEU A 442 -15.94 -3.16 15.53
N PRO A 443 -15.94 -2.65 16.77
CA PRO A 443 -16.08 -3.36 18.04
C PRO A 443 -17.51 -3.86 18.29
N LYS A 444 -18.47 -3.36 17.54
CA LYS A 444 -19.89 -3.75 17.57
C LYS A 444 -20.48 -3.69 16.16
N ASN A 445 -21.53 -4.45 15.95
CA ASN A 445 -22.27 -4.39 14.69
C ASN A 445 -22.93 -3.01 14.53
N GLN A 446 -22.44 -2.22 13.60
CA GLN A 446 -22.90 -0.84 13.37
C GLN A 446 -22.87 -0.48 11.90
N TYR A 447 -23.98 0.02 11.38
CA TYR A 447 -24.04 0.68 10.08
C TYR A 447 -23.68 2.15 10.26
N VAL A 448 -22.83 2.66 9.39
CA VAL A 448 -22.50 4.07 9.31
C VAL A 448 -22.72 4.52 7.87
N LEU A 449 -23.51 5.55 7.68
CA LEU A 449 -23.77 6.22 6.41
C LEU A 449 -23.14 7.61 6.45
N GLN A 450 -22.40 7.94 5.43
CA GLN A 450 -21.87 9.28 5.18
C GLN A 450 -22.40 9.78 3.84
N ILE A 451 -22.89 11.01 3.80
CA ILE A 451 -23.28 11.74 2.59
C ILE A 451 -22.51 13.04 2.59
N ALA A 452 -21.86 13.37 1.47
CA ALA A 452 -21.06 14.58 1.35
C ALA A 452 -21.29 15.25 -0.03
N PHE A 453 -21.37 16.57 0.01
CA PHE A 453 -21.45 17.42 -1.20
C PHE A 453 -20.91 18.82 -0.91
N ASP A 454 -20.57 19.59 -1.95
CA ASP A 454 -20.02 20.94 -1.89
C ASP A 454 -20.60 21.84 -3.01
#